data_c72b6e37bc5e369d89ed20cecacfad76
#
_entry.id   c72b6e37bc5e369d89ed20cecacfad76
#
_cell.length_a   1.000
_cell.length_b   1.000
_cell.length_c   1.000
_cell.angle_alpha   90.00
_cell.angle_beta   90.00
_cell.angle_gamma   90.00
#
_symmetry.space_group_name_H-M   'P 1'
#
loop_
_entity.id
_entity.type
_entity.pdbx_description
1 polymer ?
#
loop_
_entity_poly.entity_id
_entity_poly.type
_entity_poly.pdbx_seq_one_letter_code
_entity_poly.pdbx_strand_id
1 'polypeptide(L)'
;IVVSNGDFWKDYPRDIDVSRRPGKLGGMLLLAKIYALLPRMRGYDIVQFINPLFFELKAKRLYRIFKNLKRHNQKTVLGGYGMDAYWAYVCSKDMPLRYSDFNIGKELRQNEEAIAERKDWIGTDKGRLNLLMADQCDGIVTGLYEYWRCYEPFFPEKTTFIPFPIVIGKEPDIPQETPEKLNLFIGISKNRSAYKGTDIMLRAAEKVKKDFPDKLNLKVVTGLPFDEYVRTMMGSDAIMDQLYSYTPSMNPLEAMNHGVICIGGGEPESYEI
;
A
#
# COMPACT_ATOMS: atom_id res chain seq x y z
N ILE A 1 14.98 11.78 -10.07
CA ILE A 1 14.55 12.65 -8.96
C ILE A 1 13.27 12.14 -8.32
N VAL A 2 13.17 12.27 -7.01
CA VAL A 2 11.97 11.96 -6.22
C VAL A 2 11.24 13.25 -5.90
N VAL A 3 9.97 13.32 -6.33
CA VAL A 3 9.07 14.47 -6.08
C VAL A 3 7.92 13.99 -5.23
N SER A 4 7.82 14.43 -3.98
CA SER A 4 6.85 13.93 -3.03
C SER A 4 6.40 15.01 -2.04
N ASN A 5 5.20 14.84 -1.49
CA ASN A 5 4.70 15.63 -0.36
C ASN A 5 5.14 15.06 1.01
N GLY A 6 5.94 13.99 1.02
CA GLY A 6 6.28 13.25 2.21
C GLY A 6 5.16 12.30 2.66
N ASP A 7 5.42 11.56 3.71
CA ASP A 7 4.45 10.69 4.37
C ASP A 7 4.45 11.02 5.86
N PHE A 8 3.28 11.04 6.46
CA PHE A 8 3.12 11.27 7.90
C PHE A 8 3.68 10.10 8.74
N TRP A 9 3.61 8.90 8.18
CA TRP A 9 4.05 7.68 8.85
C TRP A 9 5.58 7.51 8.80
N LYS A 10 6.18 7.77 7.62
CA LYS A 10 7.63 7.63 7.38
C LYS A 10 8.12 8.77 6.50
N ASP A 11 9.09 9.52 6.97
CA ASP A 11 9.69 10.61 6.18
C ASP A 11 10.70 10.06 5.17
N TYR A 12 10.20 9.73 3.99
CA TYR A 12 11.03 9.25 2.89
C TYR A 12 11.89 10.36 2.30
N PRO A 13 13.16 10.07 1.96
CA PRO A 13 14.02 11.00 1.23
C PRO A 13 13.36 11.48 -0.07
N ARG A 14 13.43 12.78 -0.34
CA ARG A 14 12.91 13.39 -1.55
C ARG A 14 13.79 14.55 -2.02
N ASP A 15 13.94 14.68 -3.34
CA ASP A 15 14.72 15.78 -3.94
C ASP A 15 13.91 17.08 -4.02
N ILE A 16 12.60 16.94 -4.20
CA ILE A 16 11.66 18.06 -4.31
C ILE A 16 10.47 17.81 -3.41
N ASP A 17 10.34 18.62 -2.38
CA ASP A 17 9.16 18.63 -1.53
C ASP A 17 8.02 19.39 -2.21
N VAL A 18 6.85 18.77 -2.29
CA VAL A 18 5.60 19.36 -2.83
C VAL A 18 4.47 19.29 -1.83
N SER A 19 4.79 19.40 -0.55
CA SER A 19 3.79 19.46 0.53
C SER A 19 2.83 20.62 0.32
N ARG A 20 1.57 20.37 0.63
CA ARG A 20 0.49 21.35 0.50
C ARG A 20 0.20 22.03 1.83
N ARG A 21 0.12 23.35 1.83
CA ARG A 21 -0.44 24.11 2.95
C ARG A 21 -1.97 23.96 2.99
N PRO A 22 -2.59 23.99 4.17
CA PRO A 22 -4.05 23.91 4.29
C PRO A 22 -4.78 25.02 3.53
N GLY A 23 -6.04 24.74 3.17
CA GLY A 23 -6.95 25.72 2.57
C GLY A 23 -6.81 25.91 1.07
N LYS A 24 -7.64 26.81 0.53
CA LYS A 24 -7.72 27.11 -0.92
C LYS A 24 -6.43 27.75 -1.43
N LEU A 25 -5.88 28.69 -0.66
CA LEU A 25 -4.62 29.38 -1.02
C LEU A 25 -3.45 28.39 -1.09
N GLY A 26 -3.35 27.44 -0.15
CA GLY A 26 -2.35 26.38 -0.19
C GLY A 26 -2.41 25.54 -1.46
N GLY A 27 -3.61 25.20 -1.91
CA GLY A 27 -3.79 24.51 -3.18
C GLY A 27 -3.40 25.32 -4.42
N MET A 28 -3.61 26.64 -4.39
CA MET A 28 -3.17 27.55 -5.48
C MET A 28 -1.65 27.68 -5.50
N LEU A 29 -1.02 27.85 -4.34
CA LEU A 29 0.43 27.93 -4.21
C LEU A 29 1.10 26.62 -4.65
N LEU A 30 0.55 25.47 -4.24
CA LEU A 30 1.05 24.17 -4.71
C LEU A 30 0.95 24.06 -6.23
N LEU A 31 -0.18 24.43 -6.81
CA LEU A 31 -0.36 24.40 -8.26
C LEU A 31 0.69 25.27 -8.97
N ALA A 32 0.90 26.50 -8.51
CA ALA A 32 1.91 27.41 -9.06
C ALA A 32 3.32 26.81 -8.92
N LYS A 33 3.66 26.27 -7.74
CA LYS A 33 4.94 25.58 -7.48
C LYS A 33 5.16 24.42 -8.46
N ILE A 34 4.16 23.56 -8.65
CA ILE A 34 4.29 22.42 -9.56
C ILE A 34 4.51 22.89 -11.00
N TYR A 35 3.75 23.89 -11.47
CA TYR A 35 3.97 24.43 -12.83
C TYR A 35 5.37 25.04 -13.01
N ALA A 36 5.89 25.72 -11.99
CA ALA A 36 7.26 26.25 -12.02
C ALA A 36 8.32 25.13 -12.02
N LEU A 37 8.00 23.97 -11.45
CA LEU A 37 8.89 22.81 -11.39
C LEU A 37 8.82 21.90 -12.63
N LEU A 38 7.77 22.00 -13.46
CA LEU A 38 7.61 21.14 -14.65
C LEU A 38 8.85 21.11 -15.57
N PRO A 39 9.55 22.22 -15.83
CA PRO A 39 10.77 22.17 -16.64
C PRO A 39 11.86 21.25 -16.07
N ARG A 40 11.95 21.15 -14.73
CA ARG A 40 12.91 20.25 -14.05
C ARG A 40 12.52 18.78 -14.08
N MET A 41 11.27 18.48 -14.44
CA MET A 41 10.70 17.12 -14.54
C MET A 41 10.63 16.62 -16.00
N ARG A 42 11.46 17.17 -16.90
CA ARG A 42 11.48 16.82 -18.33
C ARG A 42 12.79 16.16 -18.72
N GLY A 43 12.76 15.39 -19.81
CA GLY A 43 13.95 14.76 -20.38
C GLY A 43 14.39 13.49 -19.67
N TYR A 44 13.53 12.89 -18.87
CA TYR A 44 13.79 11.60 -18.22
C TYR A 44 13.40 10.43 -19.13
N ASP A 45 14.12 9.34 -19.02
CA ASP A 45 13.80 8.10 -19.71
C ASP A 45 12.52 7.49 -19.19
N ILE A 46 12.31 7.54 -17.85
CA ILE A 46 11.12 7.00 -17.20
C ILE A 46 10.61 7.99 -16.15
N VAL A 47 9.30 8.23 -16.19
CA VAL A 47 8.56 8.92 -15.10
C VAL A 47 7.55 7.95 -14.51
N GLN A 48 7.73 7.61 -13.25
CA GLN A 48 6.82 6.73 -12.52
C GLN A 48 5.87 7.55 -11.65
N PHE A 49 4.58 7.27 -11.77
CA PHE A 49 3.52 7.78 -10.90
C PHE A 49 3.15 6.70 -9.90
N ILE A 50 3.43 6.91 -8.62
CA ILE A 50 3.16 5.91 -7.56
C ILE A 50 1.66 5.67 -7.36
N ASN A 51 0.83 6.69 -7.63
CA ASN A 51 -0.62 6.63 -7.52
C ASN A 51 -1.24 7.60 -8.54
N PRO A 52 -2.48 7.37 -9.03
CA PRO A 52 -3.16 8.33 -9.90
C PRO A 52 -3.31 9.74 -9.29
N LEU A 53 -3.39 9.82 -7.97
CA LEU A 53 -3.44 11.09 -7.24
C LEU A 53 -2.03 11.52 -6.76
N PHE A 54 -1.08 11.56 -7.67
CA PHE A 54 0.36 11.79 -7.40
C PHE A 54 0.73 13.17 -6.82
N PHE A 55 -0.22 14.12 -6.77
CA PHE A 55 -0.11 15.37 -6.02
C PHE A 55 -1.46 15.72 -5.39
N GLU A 56 -1.47 16.49 -4.31
CA GLU A 56 -2.70 16.93 -3.63
C GLU A 56 -3.46 18.01 -4.42
N LEU A 57 -3.85 17.70 -5.64
CA LEU A 57 -4.59 18.55 -6.56
C LEU A 57 -5.85 17.84 -7.06
N LYS A 58 -6.79 18.64 -7.60
CA LYS A 58 -7.98 18.08 -8.25
C LYS A 58 -7.62 17.29 -9.51
N ALA A 59 -8.33 16.20 -9.78
CA ALA A 59 -8.10 15.28 -10.88
C ALA A 59 -7.90 15.99 -12.26
N LYS A 60 -8.69 16.99 -12.58
CA LYS A 60 -8.54 17.78 -13.82
C LYS A 60 -7.17 18.49 -13.94
N ARG A 61 -6.57 18.88 -12.81
CA ARG A 61 -5.22 19.50 -12.80
C ARG A 61 -4.15 18.44 -12.94
N LEU A 62 -4.30 17.31 -12.22
CA LEU A 62 -3.41 16.17 -12.34
C LEU A 62 -3.36 15.63 -13.77
N TYR A 63 -4.50 15.54 -14.45
CA TYR A 63 -4.53 15.10 -15.85
C TYR A 63 -3.72 16.01 -16.77
N ARG A 64 -3.79 17.34 -16.58
CA ARG A 64 -2.99 18.29 -17.38
C ARG A 64 -1.49 18.13 -17.11
N ILE A 65 -1.12 17.92 -15.85
CA ILE A 65 0.27 17.69 -15.44
C ILE A 65 0.77 16.36 -16.01
N PHE A 66 -0.01 15.29 -15.88
CA PHE A 66 0.29 13.99 -16.47
C PHE A 66 0.56 14.09 -17.97
N LYS A 67 -0.34 14.74 -18.72
CA LYS A 67 -0.13 14.95 -20.17
C LYS A 67 1.13 15.75 -20.49
N ASN A 68 1.47 16.74 -19.67
CA ASN A 68 2.69 17.51 -19.85
C ASN A 68 3.92 16.63 -19.62
N LEU A 69 3.94 15.84 -18.53
CA LEU A 69 5.04 14.94 -18.21
C LEU A 69 5.19 13.83 -19.26
N LYS A 70 4.10 13.21 -19.68
CA LYS A 70 4.12 12.20 -20.75
C LYS A 70 4.68 12.77 -22.05
N ARG A 71 4.33 14.00 -22.43
CA ARG A 71 4.80 14.62 -23.66
C ARG A 71 6.30 14.93 -23.67
N HIS A 72 6.90 15.18 -22.50
CA HIS A 72 8.27 15.68 -22.40
C HIS A 72 9.25 14.66 -21.79
N ASN A 73 8.83 13.42 -21.62
CA ASN A 73 9.65 12.31 -21.14
C ASN A 73 9.47 11.10 -22.07
N GLN A 74 10.41 10.15 -22.05
CA GLN A 74 10.37 9.04 -22.99
C GLN A 74 9.25 8.05 -22.67
N LYS A 75 9.17 7.59 -21.41
CA LYS A 75 8.15 6.63 -20.95
C LYS A 75 7.51 7.08 -19.65
N THR A 76 6.25 6.70 -19.49
CA THR A 76 5.48 6.91 -18.27
C THR A 76 5.00 5.59 -17.73
N VAL A 77 5.14 5.37 -16.42
CA VAL A 77 4.74 4.16 -15.71
C VAL A 77 3.76 4.52 -14.60
N LEU A 78 2.65 3.81 -14.53
CA LEU A 78 1.67 3.95 -13.45
C LEU A 78 1.89 2.84 -12.41
N GLY A 79 1.94 3.20 -11.14
CA GLY A 79 1.93 2.27 -10.01
C GLY A 79 0.51 1.91 -9.59
N GLY A 80 0.21 0.63 -9.58
CA GLY A 80 -0.97 0.03 -8.94
C GLY A 80 -0.57 -0.53 -7.58
N TYR A 81 -0.41 0.35 -6.58
CA TYR A 81 0.17 -0.02 -5.27
C TYR A 81 -0.80 0.20 -4.11
N GLY A 82 -2.03 0.50 -4.38
CA GLY A 82 -3.00 0.78 -3.32
C GLY A 82 -4.38 1.12 -3.84
N MET A 83 -5.12 1.87 -3.02
CA MET A 83 -6.49 2.28 -3.33
C MET A 83 -6.55 3.12 -4.60
N ASP A 84 -7.31 2.64 -5.59
CA ASP A 84 -7.56 3.30 -6.87
C ASP A 84 -8.89 2.80 -7.50
N ALA A 85 -9.19 3.27 -8.72
CA ALA A 85 -10.44 2.93 -9.39
C ALA A 85 -10.51 1.48 -9.87
N TYR A 86 -9.38 0.88 -10.31
CA TYR A 86 -9.36 -0.51 -10.71
C TYR A 86 -9.57 -1.44 -9.51
N TRP A 87 -8.86 -1.19 -8.41
CA TRP A 87 -9.05 -1.91 -7.17
C TRP A 87 -10.50 -1.82 -6.67
N ALA A 88 -11.04 -0.61 -6.59
CA ALA A 88 -12.40 -0.39 -6.13
C ALA A 88 -13.45 -1.03 -7.05
N TYR A 89 -13.30 -0.90 -8.37
CA TYR A 89 -14.26 -1.42 -9.34
C TYR A 89 -14.20 -2.95 -9.44
N VAL A 90 -13.03 -3.52 -9.68
CA VAL A 90 -12.86 -4.96 -9.92
C VAL A 90 -13.25 -5.78 -8.69
N CYS A 91 -12.79 -5.36 -7.51
CA CYS A 91 -13.14 -6.05 -6.26
C CYS A 91 -14.61 -5.84 -5.83
N SER A 92 -15.31 -4.84 -6.39
CA SER A 92 -16.74 -4.61 -6.10
C SER A 92 -17.67 -5.24 -7.13
N LYS A 93 -17.22 -5.49 -8.36
CA LYS A 93 -18.06 -6.00 -9.46
C LYS A 93 -17.72 -7.44 -9.83
N ASP A 94 -16.47 -7.67 -10.19
CA ASP A 94 -16.05 -8.97 -10.72
C ASP A 94 -15.64 -9.92 -9.59
N MET A 95 -15.17 -9.38 -8.46
CA MET A 95 -14.75 -10.10 -7.25
C MET A 95 -13.87 -11.32 -7.57
N PRO A 96 -12.73 -11.11 -8.27
CA PRO A 96 -11.85 -12.20 -8.65
C PRO A 96 -11.09 -12.78 -7.46
N LEU A 97 -11.05 -12.04 -6.35
CA LEU A 97 -10.38 -12.42 -5.11
C LEU A 97 -11.39 -12.93 -4.09
N ARG A 98 -10.97 -13.89 -3.24
CA ARG A 98 -11.78 -14.40 -2.12
C ARG A 98 -12.11 -13.32 -1.10
N TYR A 99 -11.23 -12.34 -0.98
CA TYR A 99 -11.40 -11.20 -0.07
C TYR A 99 -10.58 -9.99 -0.56
N SER A 100 -11.08 -8.84 -0.24
CA SER A 100 -10.45 -7.55 -0.51
C SER A 100 -10.99 -6.49 0.47
N ASP A 101 -10.61 -5.23 0.26
CA ASP A 101 -11.23 -4.10 0.97
C ASP A 101 -12.75 -3.99 0.67
N PHE A 102 -13.25 -4.63 -0.39
CA PHE A 102 -14.61 -4.46 -0.90
C PHE A 102 -15.47 -5.71 -0.85
N ASN A 103 -14.88 -6.90 -0.71
CA ASN A 103 -15.64 -8.16 -0.67
C ASN A 103 -15.08 -9.17 0.33
N ILE A 104 -15.95 -10.10 0.74
CA ILE A 104 -15.61 -11.41 1.32
C ILE A 104 -16.40 -12.46 0.56
N GLY A 105 -15.71 -13.38 -0.11
CA GLY A 105 -16.32 -14.28 -1.06
C GLY A 105 -17.00 -13.49 -2.19
N LYS A 106 -18.27 -13.76 -2.41
CA LYS A 106 -19.11 -13.05 -3.39
C LYS A 106 -19.99 -11.95 -2.78
N GLU A 107 -19.76 -11.62 -1.51
CA GLU A 107 -20.54 -10.61 -0.80
C GLU A 107 -19.74 -9.29 -0.68
N LEU A 108 -20.40 -8.18 -1.01
CA LEU A 108 -19.84 -6.85 -0.82
C LEU A 108 -19.78 -6.49 0.65
N ARG A 109 -18.64 -5.99 1.08
CA ARG A 109 -18.50 -5.36 2.39
C ARG A 109 -19.39 -4.12 2.51
N GLN A 110 -20.10 -4.01 3.63
CA GLN A 110 -21.04 -2.92 3.91
C GLN A 110 -20.56 -1.96 5.00
N ASN A 111 -19.31 -2.09 5.44
CA ASN A 111 -18.71 -1.16 6.38
C ASN A 111 -18.52 0.23 5.73
N GLU A 112 -18.51 1.26 6.55
CA GLU A 112 -18.50 2.67 6.12
C GLU A 112 -17.33 3.00 5.19
N GLU A 113 -16.13 2.48 5.50
CA GLU A 113 -14.93 2.71 4.71
C GLU A 113 -15.06 2.12 3.30
N ALA A 114 -15.52 0.88 3.18
CA ALA A 114 -15.71 0.24 1.88
C ALA A 114 -16.76 0.97 1.03
N ILE A 115 -17.82 1.46 1.66
CA ILE A 115 -18.86 2.26 0.97
C ILE A 115 -18.28 3.62 0.53
N ALA A 116 -17.54 4.28 1.41
CA ALA A 116 -16.93 5.59 1.13
C ALA A 116 -15.93 5.50 -0.02
N GLU A 117 -15.03 4.50 0.00
CA GLU A 117 -14.03 4.32 -1.06
C GLU A 117 -14.68 3.98 -2.42
N ARG A 118 -15.70 3.13 -2.46
CA ARG A 118 -16.47 2.89 -3.71
C ARG A 118 -17.07 4.18 -4.27
N LYS A 119 -17.65 5.02 -3.41
CA LYS A 119 -18.24 6.31 -3.82
C LYS A 119 -17.18 7.32 -4.26
N ASP A 120 -15.99 7.28 -3.66
CA ASP A 120 -14.91 8.22 -3.95
C ASP A 120 -14.21 7.88 -5.28
N TRP A 121 -14.15 6.59 -5.66
CA TRP A 121 -13.45 6.15 -6.87
C TRP A 121 -14.35 5.84 -8.06
N ILE A 122 -15.47 5.14 -7.85
CA ILE A 122 -16.29 4.65 -8.97
C ILE A 122 -17.17 5.78 -9.54
N GLY A 123 -17.01 6.05 -10.85
CA GLY A 123 -17.78 7.07 -11.58
C GLY A 123 -17.37 8.51 -11.28
N THR A 124 -16.34 8.75 -10.52
CA THR A 124 -15.87 10.10 -10.12
C THR A 124 -14.80 10.66 -11.05
N ASP A 125 -14.43 11.96 -10.84
CA ASP A 125 -13.30 12.57 -11.55
C ASP A 125 -11.96 11.88 -11.22
N LYS A 126 -11.78 11.38 -9.98
CA LYS A 126 -10.60 10.60 -9.57
C LYS A 126 -10.51 9.28 -10.34
N GLY A 127 -11.63 8.54 -10.38
CA GLY A 127 -11.71 7.30 -11.13
C GLY A 127 -11.44 7.51 -12.61
N ARG A 128 -12.05 8.51 -13.22
CA ARG A 128 -11.77 8.87 -14.63
C ARG A 128 -10.32 9.22 -14.89
N LEU A 129 -9.65 9.91 -13.96
CA LEU A 129 -8.21 10.18 -14.04
C LEU A 129 -7.40 8.88 -14.07
N ASN A 130 -7.69 7.95 -13.15
CA ASN A 130 -7.00 6.65 -13.10
C ASN A 130 -7.19 5.86 -14.41
N LEU A 131 -8.42 5.76 -14.91
CA LEU A 131 -8.71 5.10 -16.18
C LEU A 131 -7.90 5.70 -17.35
N LEU A 132 -7.87 7.03 -17.45
CA LEU A 132 -7.13 7.75 -18.48
C LEU A 132 -5.61 7.56 -18.33
N MET A 133 -5.08 7.56 -17.12
CA MET A 133 -3.64 7.33 -16.89
C MET A 133 -3.26 5.89 -17.21
N ALA A 134 -4.05 4.92 -16.78
CA ALA A 134 -3.82 3.50 -17.07
C ALA A 134 -3.87 3.21 -18.57
N ASP A 135 -4.81 3.82 -19.30
CA ASP A 135 -4.90 3.71 -20.76
C ASP A 135 -3.67 4.31 -21.46
N GLN A 136 -3.26 5.51 -21.06
CA GLN A 136 -2.26 6.31 -21.76
C GLN A 136 -0.81 6.06 -21.33
N CYS A 137 -0.54 5.50 -20.16
CA CYS A 137 0.82 5.18 -19.73
C CYS A 137 1.44 4.05 -20.56
N ASP A 138 2.78 4.02 -20.60
CA ASP A 138 3.54 3.05 -21.38
C ASP A 138 3.73 1.72 -20.63
N GLY A 139 3.54 1.72 -19.28
CA GLY A 139 3.59 0.54 -18.44
C GLY A 139 2.81 0.74 -17.14
N ILE A 140 2.42 -0.37 -16.55
CA ILE A 140 1.77 -0.43 -15.23
C ILE A 140 2.58 -1.40 -14.38
N VAL A 141 2.97 -0.98 -13.18
CA VAL A 141 3.70 -1.81 -12.24
C VAL A 141 2.86 -2.01 -10.99
N THR A 142 2.73 -3.25 -10.56
CA THR A 142 2.02 -3.61 -9.33
C THR A 142 2.96 -4.35 -8.38
N GLY A 143 2.81 -4.13 -7.08
CA GLY A 143 3.70 -4.69 -6.06
C GLY A 143 3.11 -5.83 -5.26
N LEU A 144 1.81 -6.08 -5.38
CA LEU A 144 1.09 -7.18 -4.76
C LEU A 144 0.23 -7.89 -5.80
N TYR A 145 0.03 -9.21 -5.65
CA TYR A 145 -0.81 -10.03 -6.52
C TYR A 145 -2.22 -9.45 -6.66
N GLU A 146 -2.77 -8.97 -5.56
CA GLU A 146 -4.12 -8.41 -5.49
C GLU A 146 -4.30 -7.25 -6.46
N TYR A 147 -3.33 -6.35 -6.51
CA TYR A 147 -3.37 -5.21 -7.44
C TYR A 147 -3.07 -5.63 -8.87
N TRP A 148 -2.13 -6.56 -9.07
CA TRP A 148 -1.84 -7.13 -10.38
C TRP A 148 -3.12 -7.72 -11.00
N ARG A 149 -3.86 -8.50 -10.24
CA ARG A 149 -5.10 -9.14 -10.68
C ARG A 149 -6.20 -8.15 -11.07
N CYS A 150 -6.12 -6.91 -10.61
CA CYS A 150 -7.06 -5.85 -10.97
C CYS A 150 -6.69 -5.10 -12.26
N TYR A 151 -5.42 -5.09 -12.66
CA TYR A 151 -4.94 -4.38 -13.85
C TYR A 151 -4.68 -5.29 -15.05
N GLU A 152 -4.10 -6.46 -14.82
CA GLU A 152 -3.66 -7.37 -15.88
C GLU A 152 -4.78 -7.74 -16.86
N PRO A 153 -6.02 -8.05 -16.44
CA PRO A 153 -7.08 -8.41 -17.38
C PRO A 153 -7.47 -7.31 -18.38
N PHE A 154 -7.17 -6.05 -18.05
CA PHE A 154 -7.44 -4.90 -18.93
C PHE A 154 -6.23 -4.48 -19.75
N PHE A 155 -5.04 -4.75 -19.27
CA PHE A 155 -3.77 -4.30 -19.86
C PHE A 155 -2.69 -5.38 -19.78
N PRO A 156 -2.92 -6.58 -20.36
CA PRO A 156 -1.98 -7.70 -20.24
C PRO A 156 -0.59 -7.38 -20.80
N GLU A 157 -0.53 -6.58 -21.89
CA GLU A 157 0.72 -6.27 -22.59
C GLU A 157 1.61 -5.26 -21.87
N LYS A 158 1.09 -4.54 -20.87
CA LYS A 158 1.83 -3.48 -20.18
C LYS A 158 1.77 -3.52 -18.66
N THR A 159 1.07 -4.52 -18.07
CA THR A 159 1.05 -4.72 -16.64
C THR A 159 2.13 -5.72 -16.24
N THR A 160 3.01 -5.30 -15.35
CA THR A 160 4.10 -6.13 -14.83
C THR A 160 4.02 -6.18 -13.32
N PHE A 161 4.13 -7.38 -12.77
CA PHE A 161 4.31 -7.56 -11.34
C PHE A 161 5.80 -7.37 -10.99
N ILE A 162 6.07 -6.46 -10.07
CA ILE A 162 7.40 -6.25 -9.50
C ILE A 162 7.20 -6.18 -7.98
N PRO A 163 7.64 -7.19 -7.22
CA PRO A 163 7.50 -7.20 -5.77
C PRO A 163 8.05 -5.93 -5.13
N PHE A 164 7.51 -5.53 -4.00
CA PHE A 164 8.02 -4.38 -3.28
C PHE A 164 9.50 -4.55 -2.94
N PRO A 165 10.35 -3.58 -3.28
CA PRO A 165 11.75 -3.64 -2.94
C PRO A 165 11.95 -3.50 -1.43
N ILE A 166 12.84 -4.32 -0.88
CA ILE A 166 13.26 -4.24 0.51
C ILE A 166 14.78 -4.09 0.55
N VAL A 167 15.26 -3.28 1.47
CA VAL A 167 16.70 -3.17 1.72
C VAL A 167 17.09 -4.31 2.64
N ILE A 168 17.77 -5.30 2.07
CA ILE A 168 18.29 -6.43 2.86
C ILE A 168 19.43 -5.91 3.75
N GLY A 169 19.22 -6.04 5.06
CA GLY A 169 20.21 -5.71 6.08
C GLY A 169 21.32 -6.72 6.20
N LYS A 170 22.06 -6.66 7.31
CA LYS A 170 22.95 -7.76 7.72
C LYS A 170 22.09 -8.97 8.09
N GLU A 171 22.63 -10.17 7.91
CA GLU A 171 21.97 -11.37 8.40
C GLU A 171 21.57 -11.19 9.87
N PRO A 172 20.30 -11.43 10.22
CA PRO A 172 19.87 -11.31 11.59
C PRO A 172 20.55 -12.36 12.46
N ASP A 173 20.87 -11.97 13.68
CA ASP A 173 21.36 -12.91 14.70
C ASP A 173 20.14 -13.72 15.19
N ILE A 174 19.96 -14.89 14.56
CA ILE A 174 18.82 -15.76 14.87
C ILE A 174 19.18 -16.56 16.13
N PRO A 175 18.41 -16.42 17.23
CA PRO A 175 18.65 -17.20 18.42
C PRO A 175 18.65 -18.72 18.14
N GLN A 176 19.65 -19.43 18.61
CA GLN A 176 19.74 -20.87 18.40
C GLN A 176 18.79 -21.67 19.30
N GLU A 177 18.31 -21.07 20.37
CA GLU A 177 17.39 -21.69 21.31
C GLU A 177 16.02 -21.03 21.26
N THR A 178 14.99 -21.86 21.30
CA THR A 178 13.61 -21.37 21.41
C THR A 178 13.41 -20.75 22.80
N PRO A 179 12.95 -19.48 22.90
CA PRO A 179 12.73 -18.86 24.18
C PRO A 179 11.62 -19.59 24.96
N GLU A 180 11.77 -19.67 26.29
CA GLU A 180 10.74 -20.28 27.15
C GLU A 180 9.37 -19.60 27.01
N LYS A 181 9.39 -18.30 26.72
CA LYS A 181 8.19 -17.47 26.54
C LYS A 181 8.31 -16.65 25.26
N LEU A 182 7.42 -16.93 24.30
CA LEU A 182 7.38 -16.25 23.00
C LEU A 182 6.83 -14.83 23.10
N ASN A 183 7.46 -13.90 22.44
CA ASN A 183 7.00 -12.51 22.28
C ASN A 183 6.26 -12.38 20.94
N LEU A 184 4.95 -12.30 20.98
CA LEU A 184 4.10 -12.12 19.82
C LEU A 184 3.68 -10.68 19.68
N PHE A 185 3.94 -10.09 18.52
CA PHE A 185 3.60 -8.71 18.20
C PHE A 185 2.41 -8.64 17.26
N ILE A 186 1.48 -7.71 17.51
CA ILE A 186 0.38 -7.36 16.60
C ILE A 186 0.31 -5.85 16.46
N GLY A 187 0.50 -5.37 15.22
CA GLY A 187 0.26 -3.98 14.85
C GLY A 187 -1.15 -3.75 14.33
N ILE A 188 -1.94 -2.92 15.00
CA ILE A 188 -3.33 -2.65 14.61
C ILE A 188 -3.47 -1.23 14.06
N SER A 189 -4.00 -1.12 12.85
CA SER A 189 -4.49 0.14 12.29
C SER A 189 -5.97 0.30 12.62
N LYS A 190 -6.32 1.35 13.38
CA LYS A 190 -7.69 1.58 13.91
C LYS A 190 -8.78 1.48 12.84
N ASN A 191 -8.54 2.06 11.66
CA ASN A 191 -9.55 2.16 10.60
C ASN A 191 -9.46 1.02 9.58
N ARG A 192 -8.54 0.07 9.78
CA ARG A 192 -8.25 -0.98 8.80
C ARG A 192 -8.34 -2.40 9.36
N SER A 193 -8.76 -2.56 10.62
CA SER A 193 -8.76 -3.84 11.31
C SER A 193 -9.69 -4.86 10.67
N ALA A 194 -10.91 -4.45 10.34
CA ALA A 194 -11.93 -5.35 9.79
C ALA A 194 -11.55 -5.98 8.44
N TYR A 195 -10.98 -5.21 7.52
CA TYR A 195 -10.61 -5.78 6.22
C TYR A 195 -9.22 -6.42 6.19
N LYS A 196 -8.35 -6.08 7.12
CA LYS A 196 -7.11 -6.83 7.36
C LYS A 196 -7.33 -8.11 8.15
N GLY A 197 -8.45 -8.26 8.86
CA GLY A 197 -8.72 -9.38 9.75
C GLY A 197 -7.88 -9.39 11.01
N THR A 198 -7.24 -8.26 11.37
CA THR A 198 -6.40 -8.16 12.57
C THR A 198 -7.20 -8.24 13.86
N ASP A 199 -8.49 -7.92 13.84
CA ASP A 199 -9.41 -8.14 14.95
C ASP A 199 -9.64 -9.64 15.24
N ILE A 200 -9.68 -10.48 14.22
CA ILE A 200 -9.78 -11.94 14.35
C ILE A 200 -8.47 -12.50 14.91
N MET A 201 -7.35 -12.04 14.37
CA MET A 201 -6.02 -12.44 14.82
C MET A 201 -5.78 -12.06 16.27
N LEU A 202 -6.19 -10.86 16.68
CA LEU A 202 -6.08 -10.40 18.08
C LEU A 202 -6.86 -11.33 19.02
N ARG A 203 -8.14 -11.62 18.69
CA ARG A 203 -8.95 -12.54 19.51
C ARG A 203 -8.32 -13.93 19.62
N ALA A 204 -7.71 -14.44 18.54
CA ALA A 204 -7.00 -15.71 18.55
C ALA A 204 -5.77 -15.66 19.48
N ALA A 205 -4.96 -14.60 19.37
CA ALA A 205 -3.77 -14.41 20.21
C ALA A 205 -4.13 -14.23 21.70
N GLU A 206 -5.18 -13.48 22.00
CA GLU A 206 -5.69 -13.32 23.38
C GLU A 206 -6.16 -14.65 23.97
N LYS A 207 -6.83 -15.48 23.16
CA LYS A 207 -7.22 -16.83 23.60
C LYS A 207 -6.00 -17.68 23.92
N VAL A 208 -5.01 -17.72 23.02
CA VAL A 208 -3.75 -18.48 23.25
C VAL A 208 -3.04 -17.98 24.50
N LYS A 209 -2.94 -16.66 24.70
CA LYS A 209 -2.34 -16.09 25.90
C LYS A 209 -3.09 -16.49 27.20
N LYS A 210 -4.42 -16.58 27.13
CA LYS A 210 -5.25 -17.01 28.26
C LYS A 210 -5.03 -18.50 28.57
N ASP A 211 -4.95 -19.33 27.53
CA ASP A 211 -4.79 -20.79 27.67
C ASP A 211 -3.35 -21.16 28.07
N PHE A 212 -2.36 -20.34 27.69
CA PHE A 212 -0.92 -20.56 27.93
C PHE A 212 -0.22 -19.29 28.46
N PRO A 213 -0.55 -18.80 29.67
CA PRO A 213 -0.09 -17.49 30.18
C PRO A 213 1.43 -17.41 30.37
N ASP A 214 2.06 -18.55 30.65
CA ASP A 214 3.51 -18.66 30.89
C ASP A 214 4.32 -18.86 29.59
N LYS A 215 3.65 -19.11 28.46
CA LYS A 215 4.29 -19.38 27.16
C LYS A 215 4.23 -18.22 26.18
N LEU A 216 3.35 -17.23 26.38
CA LEU A 216 3.13 -16.15 25.44
C LEU A 216 3.11 -14.76 26.10
N ASN A 217 3.96 -13.87 25.62
CA ASN A 217 3.82 -12.43 25.79
C ASN A 217 3.16 -11.85 24.55
N LEU A 218 2.00 -11.22 24.70
CA LEU A 218 1.31 -10.56 23.61
C LEU A 218 1.52 -9.04 23.72
N LYS A 219 2.13 -8.47 22.69
CA LYS A 219 2.33 -7.03 22.55
C LYS A 219 1.46 -6.49 21.41
N VAL A 220 0.44 -5.71 21.80
CA VAL A 220 -0.49 -5.07 20.86
C VAL A 220 -0.13 -3.59 20.77
N VAL A 221 0.11 -3.09 19.56
CA VAL A 221 0.42 -1.67 19.33
C VAL A 221 -0.54 -1.05 18.34
N THR A 222 -0.82 0.23 18.54
CA THR A 222 -1.69 1.02 17.66
C THR A 222 -1.14 2.43 17.56
N GLY A 223 -0.91 2.92 16.33
CA GLY A 223 -0.57 4.32 16.08
C GLY A 223 0.82 4.74 16.56
N LEU A 224 1.78 3.83 16.66
CA LEU A 224 3.17 4.19 16.96
C LEU A 224 3.84 4.89 15.77
N PRO A 225 4.80 5.80 16.00
CA PRO A 225 5.71 6.27 14.96
C PRO A 225 6.49 5.10 14.33
N PHE A 226 6.84 5.22 13.05
CA PHE A 226 7.45 4.12 12.29
C PHE A 226 8.68 3.51 12.96
N ASP A 227 9.63 4.33 13.39
CA ASP A 227 10.87 3.84 14.01
C ASP A 227 10.63 3.11 15.35
N GLU A 228 9.64 3.56 16.11
CA GLU A 228 9.25 2.89 17.36
C GLU A 228 8.50 1.60 17.08
N TYR A 229 7.66 1.60 16.06
CA TYR A 229 6.96 0.42 15.57
C TYR A 229 7.95 -0.67 15.16
N VAL A 230 8.91 -0.34 14.30
CA VAL A 230 9.95 -1.28 13.81
C VAL A 230 10.79 -1.80 14.97
N ARG A 231 11.29 -0.92 15.85
CA ARG A 231 12.06 -1.38 17.04
C ARG A 231 11.28 -2.34 17.93
N THR A 232 9.98 -2.08 18.07
CA THR A 232 9.12 -2.95 18.89
C THR A 232 8.89 -4.31 18.22
N MET A 233 8.69 -4.30 16.91
CA MET A 233 8.53 -5.49 16.09
C MET A 233 9.81 -6.34 16.09
N MET A 234 10.96 -5.72 15.90
CA MET A 234 12.28 -6.41 15.92
C MET A 234 12.63 -7.07 17.26
N GLY A 235 12.04 -6.59 18.37
CA GLY A 235 12.16 -7.20 19.69
C GLY A 235 11.19 -8.35 19.94
N SER A 236 10.55 -8.89 18.89
CA SER A 236 9.55 -9.95 18.97
C SER A 236 10.02 -11.20 18.25
N ASP A 237 9.57 -12.38 18.68
CA ASP A 237 9.88 -13.66 18.04
C ASP A 237 8.99 -13.91 16.83
N ALA A 238 7.75 -13.40 16.89
CA ALA A 238 6.79 -13.48 15.80
C ALA A 238 5.90 -12.24 15.71
N ILE A 239 5.41 -11.97 14.50
CA ILE A 239 4.35 -10.98 14.27
C ILE A 239 3.10 -11.62 13.70
N MET A 240 1.94 -11.06 14.04
CA MET A 240 0.70 -11.27 13.29
C MET A 240 0.41 -9.98 12.50
N ASP A 241 0.39 -10.06 11.16
CA ASP A 241 0.16 -8.86 10.32
C ASP A 241 -1.28 -8.77 9.86
N GLN A 242 -1.64 -9.40 8.77
CA GLN A 242 -3.01 -9.39 8.24
C GLN A 242 -3.45 -10.78 7.83
N LEU A 243 -4.68 -11.14 8.21
CA LEU A 243 -5.29 -12.43 7.87
C LEU A 243 -5.68 -12.48 6.39
N TYR A 244 -6.26 -11.38 5.90
CA TYR A 244 -6.75 -11.26 4.54
C TYR A 244 -5.69 -10.62 3.64
N SER A 245 -4.76 -11.45 3.14
CA SER A 245 -3.67 -11.05 2.25
C SER A 245 -3.32 -12.19 1.29
N TYR A 246 -3.14 -11.88 0.02
CA TYR A 246 -2.63 -12.82 -0.98
C TYR A 246 -1.09 -12.82 -1.00
N THR A 247 -0.50 -11.65 -0.88
CA THR A 247 0.95 -11.44 -0.94
C THR A 247 1.44 -10.75 0.32
N PRO A 248 2.60 -11.12 0.89
CA PRO A 248 3.21 -10.35 1.96
C PRO A 248 3.44 -8.89 1.54
N SER A 249 2.93 -7.96 2.34
CA SER A 249 3.16 -6.53 2.15
C SER A 249 4.46 -6.08 2.83
N MET A 250 4.73 -4.76 2.87
CA MET A 250 5.98 -4.22 3.42
C MET A 250 6.26 -4.63 4.87
N ASN A 251 5.22 -4.76 5.69
CA ASN A 251 5.38 -5.06 7.12
C ASN A 251 5.90 -6.49 7.39
N PRO A 252 5.30 -7.56 6.81
CA PRO A 252 5.88 -8.89 6.88
C PRO A 252 7.27 -8.99 6.24
N LEU A 253 7.52 -8.29 5.12
CA LEU A 253 8.84 -8.29 4.50
C LEU A 253 9.91 -7.68 5.42
N GLU A 254 9.60 -6.56 6.08
CA GLU A 254 10.50 -5.95 7.07
C GLU A 254 10.75 -6.87 8.25
N ALA A 255 9.72 -7.55 8.78
CA ALA A 255 9.85 -8.51 9.86
C ALA A 255 10.76 -9.69 9.47
N MET A 256 10.51 -10.30 8.32
CA MET A 256 11.35 -11.40 7.81
C MET A 256 12.80 -10.99 7.57
N ASN A 257 13.03 -9.74 7.11
CA ASN A 257 14.36 -9.19 6.94
C ASN A 257 15.16 -9.11 8.27
N HIS A 258 14.46 -9.08 9.39
CA HIS A 258 15.03 -9.09 10.73
C HIS A 258 14.93 -10.44 11.45
N GLY A 259 14.61 -11.52 10.74
CA GLY A 259 14.52 -12.87 11.31
C GLY A 259 13.26 -13.10 12.16
N VAL A 260 12.29 -12.21 12.12
CA VAL A 260 11.03 -12.34 12.87
C VAL A 260 10.03 -13.19 12.07
N ILE A 261 9.45 -14.20 12.73
CA ILE A 261 8.47 -15.09 12.10
C ILE A 261 7.18 -14.31 11.79
N CYS A 262 6.67 -14.45 10.55
CA CYS A 262 5.43 -13.83 10.14
C CYS A 262 4.26 -14.83 10.13
N ILE A 263 3.20 -14.49 10.86
CA ILE A 263 1.92 -15.19 10.86
C ILE A 263 0.91 -14.29 10.16
N GLY A 264 0.45 -14.70 8.99
CA GLY A 264 -0.47 -13.89 8.19
C GLY A 264 -1.15 -14.70 7.10
N GLY A 265 -1.96 -14.02 6.30
CA GLY A 265 -2.52 -14.56 5.07
C GLY A 265 -1.44 -14.73 4.01
N GLY A 266 -1.68 -15.68 3.13
CA GLY A 266 -0.89 -15.96 1.93
C GLY A 266 -1.69 -16.94 1.10
N GLU A 267 -1.92 -16.62 -0.16
CA GLU A 267 -2.74 -17.46 -1.02
C GLU A 267 -1.91 -18.06 -2.16
N PRO A 268 -2.16 -19.33 -2.51
CA PRO A 268 -1.35 -20.02 -3.53
C PRO A 268 -1.37 -19.33 -4.88
N GLU A 269 -2.42 -18.59 -5.21
CA GLU A 269 -2.52 -17.82 -6.45
C GLU A 269 -1.40 -16.79 -6.62
N SER A 270 -0.83 -16.31 -5.52
CA SER A 270 0.30 -15.37 -5.58
C SER A 270 1.58 -15.96 -6.16
N TYR A 271 1.66 -17.28 -6.28
CA TYR A 271 2.77 -17.99 -6.94
C TYR A 271 2.56 -18.19 -8.45
N GLU A 272 1.45 -17.72 -9.01
CA GLU A 272 1.15 -17.81 -10.45
C GLU A 272 1.88 -16.73 -11.27
N ILE A 273 2.53 -15.77 -10.62
CA ILE A 273 3.17 -14.60 -11.23
C ILE A 273 4.63 -14.45 -10.79
#